data_40c65d47aaa35f79ca9c70972db722ce
#
_entry.id   40c65d47aaa35f79ca9c70972db722ce
#
_cell.length_a   1.000
_cell.length_b   1.000
_cell.length_c   1.000
_cell.angle_alpha   90.00
_cell.angle_beta   90.00
_cell.angle_gamma   90.00
#
_symmetry.space_group_name_H-M   'P 1'
#
loop_
_entity.id
_entity.type
_entity.pdbx_description
1 polymer ?
#
loop_
_entity_poly.entity_id
_entity_poly.type
_entity_poly.pdbx_seq_one_letter_code
_entity_poly.pdbx_strand_id
1 'polypeptide(L)'
;NGAHLRIARLAIDTGYEAPAVYAWSRKVGCAQVAPVKGLEGFNRSSPVSGPTFVDATEGGKRLRRGARLWTVAVSTFKAETYRFLRLERPTAEERDEGAAFPPGTIHLPTWVESEWLKQVVAEQLLTVRTKRGFAKLEWQKLRERNEALDCRVYARAAAWIAGADRWPEEKWRDLEDQL
;
A
#
# COMPACT_ATOMS: atom_id res chain seq x y z
N ASN A 1 15.72 7.16 20.53
CA ASN A 1 17.13 7.34 20.21
C ASN A 1 17.42 8.52 19.27
N GLY A 2 16.41 9.20 18.70
CA GLY A 2 16.57 10.35 17.79
C GLY A 2 16.98 9.99 16.37
N ALA A 3 16.89 8.74 15.96
CA ALA A 3 17.18 8.31 14.59
C ALA A 3 16.19 8.91 13.60
N HIS A 4 16.70 9.42 12.47
CA HIS A 4 15.93 9.99 11.40
C HIS A 4 15.96 9.09 10.17
N LEU A 5 14.88 8.35 9.93
CA LEU A 5 14.73 7.56 8.72
C LEU A 5 14.07 8.38 7.61
N ARG A 6 14.64 8.33 6.42
CA ARG A 6 14.06 8.96 5.23
C ARG A 6 13.01 8.05 4.61
N ILE A 7 11.98 8.66 3.99
CA ILE A 7 11.03 7.92 3.18
C ILE A 7 11.76 7.34 1.97
N ALA A 8 11.90 6.01 1.93
CA ALA A 8 12.57 5.31 0.84
C ALA A 8 11.75 5.34 -0.46
N ARG A 9 10.42 5.24 -0.35
CA ARG A 9 9.49 5.25 -1.48
C ARG A 9 8.14 5.79 -1.05
N LEU A 10 7.56 6.67 -1.86
CA LEU A 10 6.20 7.17 -1.72
C LEU A 10 5.36 6.70 -2.91
N ALA A 11 4.23 6.06 -2.66
CA ALA A 11 3.22 5.81 -3.67
C ALA A 11 2.14 6.89 -3.59
N ILE A 12 1.76 7.45 -4.74
CA ILE A 12 0.73 8.48 -4.83
C ILE A 12 -0.34 8.06 -5.85
N ASP A 13 -1.61 8.07 -5.42
CA ASP A 13 -2.73 7.71 -6.29
C ASP A 13 -2.88 8.71 -7.44
N THR A 14 -3.28 8.19 -8.60
CA THR A 14 -3.55 8.96 -9.82
C THR A 14 -5.05 8.96 -10.18
N GLY A 15 -5.91 8.55 -9.29
CA GLY A 15 -7.35 8.52 -9.50
C GLY A 15 -7.97 9.91 -9.61
N TYR A 16 -7.36 10.89 -8.96
CA TYR A 16 -7.75 12.29 -9.01
C TYR A 16 -6.55 13.16 -9.40
N GLU A 17 -6.76 14.17 -10.26
CA GLU A 17 -5.72 15.12 -10.72
C GLU A 17 -4.43 14.45 -11.24
N ALA A 18 -4.54 13.38 -12.01
CA ALA A 18 -3.39 12.65 -12.57
C ALA A 18 -2.33 13.56 -13.23
N PRO A 19 -2.67 14.63 -13.99
CA PRO A 19 -1.68 15.53 -14.56
C PRO A 19 -0.80 16.20 -13.49
N ALA A 20 -1.39 16.65 -12.39
CA ALA A 20 -0.66 17.27 -11.29
C ALA A 20 0.26 16.27 -10.58
N VAL A 21 -0.23 15.03 -10.36
CA VAL A 21 0.56 13.93 -9.78
C VAL A 21 1.76 13.61 -10.68
N TYR A 22 1.58 13.51 -12.00
CA TYR A 22 2.68 13.24 -12.93
C TYR A 22 3.71 14.36 -12.97
N ALA A 23 3.25 15.62 -13.01
CA ALA A 23 4.15 16.77 -12.98
C ALA A 23 4.99 16.82 -11.70
N TRP A 24 4.34 16.59 -10.55
CA TRP A 24 5.02 16.57 -9.26
C TRP A 24 5.99 15.41 -9.13
N SER A 25 5.60 14.19 -9.51
CA SER A 25 6.46 13.00 -9.43
C SER A 25 7.71 13.12 -10.31
N ARG A 26 7.62 13.79 -11.44
CA ARG A 26 8.77 14.10 -12.29
C ARG A 26 9.72 15.08 -11.63
N LYS A 27 9.20 16.12 -10.99
CA LYS A 27 9.99 17.12 -10.27
C LYS A 27 10.76 16.53 -9.08
N VAL A 28 10.11 15.68 -8.29
CA VAL A 28 10.73 15.03 -7.12
C VAL A 28 11.67 13.89 -7.55
N GLY A 29 11.31 13.18 -8.60
CA GLY A 29 12.10 12.07 -9.14
C GLY A 29 11.43 10.71 -8.97
N CYS A 30 11.48 9.93 -10.03
CA CYS A 30 10.85 8.59 -10.08
C CYS A 30 11.55 7.54 -9.21
N ALA A 31 12.72 7.83 -8.68
CA ALA A 31 13.39 6.97 -7.71
C ALA A 31 12.72 7.01 -6.34
N GLN A 32 12.13 8.14 -5.97
CA GLN A 32 11.49 8.34 -4.67
C GLN A 32 9.96 8.25 -4.75
N VAL A 33 9.35 8.76 -5.84
CA VAL A 33 7.90 8.83 -6.00
C VAL A 33 7.43 7.86 -7.09
N ALA A 34 6.43 7.05 -6.76
CA ALA A 34 5.76 6.14 -7.66
C ALA A 34 4.28 6.56 -7.83
N PRO A 35 3.90 7.17 -8.96
CA PRO A 35 2.50 7.30 -9.32
C PRO A 35 1.88 5.92 -9.47
N VAL A 36 0.75 5.68 -8.79
CA VAL A 36 0.06 4.41 -8.79
C VAL A 36 -1.39 4.54 -9.25
N LYS A 37 -1.92 3.46 -9.82
CA LYS A 37 -3.34 3.31 -10.13
C LYS A 37 -3.84 2.01 -9.52
N GLY A 38 -4.81 2.10 -8.64
CA GLY A 38 -5.49 0.96 -8.06
C GLY A 38 -6.38 0.25 -9.07
N LEU A 39 -6.34 -1.07 -9.09
CA LEU A 39 -7.26 -1.93 -9.84
C LEU A 39 -7.88 -2.97 -8.91
N GLU A 40 -9.19 -3.06 -8.96
CA GLU A 40 -9.98 -4.05 -8.22
C GLU A 40 -9.88 -5.45 -8.85
N GLY A 41 -10.22 -6.47 -8.04
CA GLY A 41 -10.28 -7.87 -8.44
C GLY A 41 -9.05 -8.66 -7.99
N PHE A 42 -9.20 -10.02 -8.04
CA PHE A 42 -8.19 -10.98 -7.56
C PHE A 42 -7.47 -11.73 -8.69
N ASN A 43 -7.74 -11.39 -9.93
CA ASN A 43 -7.24 -12.09 -11.13
C ASN A 43 -5.90 -11.51 -11.64
N ARG A 44 -5.10 -10.92 -10.76
CA ARG A 44 -3.79 -10.36 -11.12
C ARG A 44 -2.68 -11.32 -10.79
N SER A 45 -1.74 -11.51 -11.72
CA SER A 45 -0.56 -12.37 -11.53
C SER A 45 0.49 -11.75 -10.58
N SER A 46 0.45 -10.45 -10.41
CA SER A 46 1.35 -9.73 -9.49
C SER A 46 0.57 -8.67 -8.71
N PRO A 47 0.85 -8.49 -7.41
CA PRO A 47 0.22 -7.44 -6.61
C PRO A 47 0.59 -6.02 -7.06
N VAL A 48 1.75 -5.84 -7.70
CA VAL A 48 2.14 -4.59 -8.36
C VAL A 48 2.77 -4.91 -9.71
N SER A 49 2.36 -4.21 -10.75
CA SER A 49 2.92 -4.33 -12.09
C SER A 49 3.34 -2.97 -12.66
N GLY A 50 4.31 -3.01 -13.55
CA GLY A 50 4.88 -1.82 -14.17
C GLY A 50 6.34 -1.58 -13.76
N PRO A 51 6.84 -0.37 -13.98
CA PRO A 51 6.10 0.79 -14.47
C PRO A 51 5.80 0.74 -15.97
N THR A 52 4.61 1.20 -16.33
CA THR A 52 4.29 1.57 -17.71
C THR A 52 4.54 3.04 -17.92
N PHE A 53 4.90 3.42 -19.15
CA PHE A 53 5.09 4.82 -19.49
C PHE A 53 3.77 5.40 -20.01
N VAL A 54 3.36 6.52 -19.45
CA VAL A 54 2.15 7.25 -19.84
C VAL A 54 2.53 8.67 -20.29
N ASP A 55 1.69 9.25 -21.12
CA ASP A 55 1.87 10.63 -21.52
C ASP A 55 1.53 11.55 -20.34
N ALA A 56 2.27 12.64 -20.22
CA ALA A 56 2.06 13.68 -19.23
C ALA A 56 1.85 15.02 -19.90
N THR A 57 1.31 15.99 -19.18
CA THR A 57 1.18 17.38 -19.65
C THR A 57 1.97 18.30 -18.71
N GLU A 58 2.77 19.19 -19.27
CA GLU A 58 3.51 20.19 -18.52
C GLU A 58 3.51 21.49 -19.29
N GLY A 59 3.08 22.58 -18.63
CA GLY A 59 2.97 23.88 -19.27
C GLY A 59 2.08 23.89 -20.53
N GLY A 60 1.02 23.08 -20.56
CA GLY A 60 0.12 22.91 -21.71
C GLY A 60 0.70 22.07 -22.86
N LYS A 61 1.94 21.57 -22.74
CA LYS A 61 2.57 20.71 -23.75
C LYS A 61 2.45 19.23 -23.36
N ARG A 62 2.06 18.39 -24.34
CA ARG A 62 2.04 16.92 -24.17
C ARG A 62 3.46 16.37 -24.23
N LEU A 63 3.84 15.65 -23.22
CA LEU A 63 5.10 14.94 -23.09
C LEU A 63 4.84 13.45 -23.29
N ARG A 64 5.28 12.91 -24.45
CA ARG A 64 5.14 11.47 -24.73
C ARG A 64 5.98 10.68 -23.74
N ARG A 65 5.37 9.62 -23.14
CA ARG A 65 6.02 8.76 -22.14
C ARG A 65 6.59 9.58 -20.95
N GLY A 66 5.93 10.70 -20.63
CA GLY A 66 6.41 11.70 -19.70
C GLY A 66 6.32 11.29 -18.23
N ALA A 67 5.59 10.24 -17.88
CA ALA A 67 5.50 9.74 -16.50
C ALA A 67 5.56 8.21 -16.45
N ARG A 68 5.94 7.68 -15.28
CA ARG A 68 5.89 6.25 -14.98
C ARG A 68 4.67 5.99 -14.11
N LEU A 69 3.88 4.99 -14.47
CA LEU A 69 2.68 4.59 -13.74
C LEU A 69 2.78 3.13 -13.33
N TRP A 70 2.56 2.85 -12.06
CA TRP A 70 2.48 1.50 -11.51
C TRP A 70 1.02 1.10 -11.31
N THR A 71 0.69 -0.14 -11.60
CA THR A 71 -0.64 -0.69 -11.35
C THR A 71 -0.62 -1.51 -10.07
N VAL A 72 -1.56 -1.26 -9.17
CA VAL A 72 -1.67 -1.91 -7.85
C VAL A 72 -2.93 -2.76 -7.79
N ALA A 73 -2.79 -4.04 -7.48
CA ALA A 73 -3.91 -4.95 -7.20
C ALA A 73 -4.45 -4.66 -5.79
N VAL A 74 -5.30 -3.64 -5.67
CA VAL A 74 -5.78 -3.16 -4.36
C VAL A 74 -6.51 -4.23 -3.58
N SER A 75 -7.28 -5.10 -4.25
CA SER A 75 -8.00 -6.21 -3.60
C SER A 75 -7.07 -7.18 -2.90
N THR A 76 -5.90 -7.45 -3.45
CA THR A 76 -4.87 -8.32 -2.87
C THR A 76 -4.29 -7.72 -1.60
N PHE A 77 -3.91 -6.44 -1.63
CA PHE A 77 -3.34 -5.77 -0.45
C PHE A 77 -4.39 -5.47 0.62
N LYS A 78 -5.66 -5.23 0.26
CA LYS A 78 -6.75 -5.19 1.23
C LYS A 78 -6.88 -6.53 1.95
N ALA A 79 -6.93 -7.65 1.21
CA ALA A 79 -7.01 -8.98 1.81
C ALA A 79 -5.80 -9.30 2.72
N GLU A 80 -4.58 -8.91 2.30
CA GLU A 80 -3.37 -9.03 3.13
C GLU A 80 -3.52 -8.20 4.41
N THR A 81 -3.97 -6.95 4.33
CA THR A 81 -4.17 -6.08 5.49
C THR A 81 -5.15 -6.69 6.48
N TYR A 82 -6.31 -7.15 6.01
CA TYR A 82 -7.32 -7.78 6.87
C TYR A 82 -6.84 -9.11 7.47
N ARG A 83 -6.01 -9.87 6.76
CA ARG A 83 -5.36 -11.05 7.32
C ARG A 83 -4.41 -10.67 8.46
N PHE A 84 -3.58 -9.66 8.28
CA PHE A 84 -2.64 -9.20 9.29
C PHE A 84 -3.33 -8.60 10.54
N LEU A 85 -4.47 -7.93 10.37
CA LEU A 85 -5.28 -7.43 11.49
C LEU A 85 -5.91 -8.54 12.35
N ARG A 86 -5.96 -9.79 11.85
CA ARG A 86 -6.48 -10.96 12.59
C ARG A 86 -5.40 -11.76 13.28
N LEU A 87 -4.12 -11.39 13.12
CA LEU A 87 -3.05 -12.08 13.80
C LEU A 87 -3.17 -11.86 15.31
N GLU A 88 -3.10 -12.95 16.05
CA GLU A 88 -3.03 -12.90 17.49
C GLU A 88 -1.66 -12.41 17.92
N ARG A 89 -1.61 -11.45 18.81
CA ARG A 89 -0.37 -11.01 19.41
C ARG A 89 -0.05 -11.87 20.62
N PRO A 90 1.24 -12.12 20.89
CA PRO A 90 1.63 -12.84 22.09
C PRO A 90 1.20 -12.07 23.35
N THR A 91 0.83 -12.79 24.39
CA THR A 91 0.51 -12.25 25.70
C THR A 91 1.72 -11.54 26.33
N ALA A 92 1.52 -10.85 27.46
CA ALA A 92 2.63 -10.24 28.16
C ALA A 92 3.62 -11.30 28.68
N GLU A 93 3.08 -12.39 29.25
CA GLU A 93 3.87 -13.52 29.78
C GLU A 93 4.70 -14.18 28.67
N GLU A 94 4.09 -14.50 27.53
CA GLU A 94 4.81 -15.09 26.40
C GLU A 94 5.91 -14.16 25.85
N ARG A 95 5.71 -12.85 25.86
CA ARG A 95 6.74 -11.89 25.44
C ARG A 95 7.90 -11.81 26.43
N ASP A 96 7.60 -11.88 27.72
CA ASP A 96 8.62 -11.93 28.78
C ASP A 96 9.46 -13.22 28.68
N GLU A 97 8.89 -14.30 28.15
CA GLU A 97 9.57 -15.56 27.80
C GLU A 97 10.30 -15.52 26.44
N GLY A 98 10.22 -14.39 25.72
CA GLY A 98 10.95 -14.19 24.46
C GLY A 98 10.13 -14.48 23.19
N ALA A 99 8.79 -14.63 23.28
CA ALA A 99 7.97 -14.81 22.10
C ALA A 99 7.96 -13.56 21.20
N ALA A 100 8.26 -13.75 19.90
CA ALA A 100 8.23 -12.70 18.92
C ALA A 100 6.80 -12.49 18.38
N PHE A 101 6.52 -11.28 17.89
CA PHE A 101 5.29 -11.01 17.16
C PHE A 101 5.23 -11.84 15.87
N PRO A 102 4.07 -12.40 15.49
CA PRO A 102 3.91 -13.10 14.22
C PRO A 102 4.30 -12.23 13.04
N PRO A 103 4.94 -12.78 11.98
CA PRO A 103 5.25 -12.05 10.77
C PRO A 103 3.99 -11.42 10.15
N GLY A 104 4.04 -10.11 9.89
CA GLY A 104 2.91 -9.34 9.37
C GLY A 104 2.09 -8.62 10.44
N THR A 105 2.43 -8.75 11.72
CA THR A 105 1.80 -7.96 12.79
C THR A 105 1.89 -6.46 12.47
N ILE A 106 0.75 -5.78 12.53
CA ILE A 106 0.68 -4.34 12.27
C ILE A 106 0.95 -3.59 13.57
N HIS A 107 2.09 -2.89 13.60
CA HIS A 107 2.43 -1.98 14.68
C HIS A 107 1.94 -0.58 14.33
N LEU A 108 1.27 0.06 15.27
CA LEU A 108 0.72 1.41 15.11
C LEU A 108 1.29 2.34 16.18
N PRO A 109 1.55 3.60 15.84
CA PRO A 109 1.94 4.60 16.84
C PRO A 109 0.82 4.82 17.87
N THR A 110 1.19 5.17 19.10
CA THR A 110 0.23 5.40 20.20
C THR A 110 -0.71 6.57 19.98
N TRP A 111 -0.36 7.49 19.08
CA TRP A 111 -1.17 8.65 18.72
C TRP A 111 -2.28 8.36 17.70
N VAL A 112 -2.35 7.12 17.17
CA VAL A 112 -3.39 6.76 16.19
C VAL A 112 -4.76 6.78 16.85
N GLU A 113 -5.65 7.58 16.30
CA GLU A 113 -7.00 7.78 16.81
C GLU A 113 -7.99 6.71 16.31
N SER A 114 -9.07 6.53 17.07
CA SER A 114 -10.14 5.57 16.76
C SER A 114 -10.75 5.79 15.35
N GLU A 115 -10.87 7.03 14.89
CA GLU A 115 -11.42 7.31 13.57
C GLU A 115 -10.53 6.78 12.45
N TRP A 116 -9.22 6.89 12.60
CA TRP A 116 -8.26 6.30 11.66
C TRP A 116 -8.40 4.78 11.59
N LEU A 117 -8.52 4.12 12.77
CA LEU A 117 -8.72 2.66 12.84
C LEU A 117 -10.02 2.23 12.16
N LYS A 118 -11.11 2.99 12.36
CA LYS A 118 -12.40 2.72 11.69
C LYS A 118 -12.31 2.83 10.17
N GLN A 119 -11.47 3.72 9.65
CA GLN A 119 -11.24 3.83 8.21
C GLN A 119 -10.41 2.66 7.66
N VAL A 120 -9.46 2.11 8.43
CA VAL A 120 -8.69 0.92 8.02
C VAL A 120 -9.57 -0.31 7.84
N VAL A 121 -10.65 -0.42 8.61
CA VAL A 121 -11.62 -1.53 8.54
C VAL A 121 -12.95 -1.12 7.89
N ALA A 122 -12.92 -0.11 7.03
CA ALA A 122 -14.10 0.49 6.43
C ALA A 122 -14.73 -0.33 5.30
N GLU A 123 -14.15 -1.46 4.93
CA GLU A 123 -14.65 -2.31 3.85
C GLU A 123 -14.78 -3.76 4.29
N GLN A 124 -15.59 -4.52 3.57
CA GLN A 124 -15.73 -5.97 3.74
C GLN A 124 -15.66 -6.69 2.41
N LEU A 125 -15.13 -7.91 2.43
CA LEU A 125 -15.07 -8.77 1.26
C LEU A 125 -16.31 -9.67 1.22
N LEU A 126 -17.12 -9.52 0.18
CA LEU A 126 -18.35 -10.30 -0.03
C LEU A 126 -18.28 -11.12 -1.31
N THR A 127 -18.97 -12.25 -1.29
CA THR A 127 -19.27 -13.00 -2.50
C THR A 127 -20.55 -12.46 -3.11
N VAL A 128 -20.43 -11.84 -4.29
CA VAL A 128 -21.58 -11.33 -5.07
C VAL A 128 -21.80 -12.19 -6.31
N ARG A 129 -23.01 -12.19 -6.85
CA ARG A 129 -23.32 -12.84 -8.14
C ARG A 129 -23.23 -11.83 -9.27
N THR A 130 -22.49 -12.16 -10.31
CA THR A 130 -22.49 -11.39 -11.56
C THR A 130 -23.85 -11.49 -12.27
N LYS A 131 -24.11 -10.61 -13.24
CA LYS A 131 -25.32 -10.68 -14.08
C LYS A 131 -25.48 -12.04 -14.80
N ARG A 132 -24.39 -12.78 -14.99
CA ARG A 132 -24.38 -14.13 -15.61
C ARG A 132 -24.48 -15.26 -14.57
N GLY A 133 -24.71 -14.96 -13.29
CA GLY A 133 -24.89 -15.93 -12.22
C GLY A 133 -23.60 -16.44 -11.57
N PHE A 134 -22.41 -16.08 -12.06
CA PHE A 134 -21.13 -16.51 -11.49
C PHE A 134 -20.83 -15.80 -10.18
N ALA A 135 -20.26 -16.51 -9.22
CA ALA A 135 -19.75 -15.94 -7.98
C ALA A 135 -18.51 -15.08 -8.25
N LYS A 136 -18.45 -13.90 -7.63
CA LYS A 136 -17.33 -12.96 -7.67
C LYS A 136 -17.07 -12.43 -6.28
N LEU A 137 -15.81 -12.36 -5.87
CA LEU A 137 -15.39 -11.64 -4.66
C LEU A 137 -15.29 -10.15 -4.96
N GLU A 138 -15.88 -9.32 -4.08
CA GLU A 138 -15.92 -7.88 -4.24
C GLU A 138 -15.80 -7.19 -2.88
N TRP A 139 -14.96 -6.16 -2.82
CA TRP A 139 -14.87 -5.29 -1.65
C TRP A 139 -16.01 -4.27 -1.68
N GLN A 140 -16.74 -4.19 -0.57
CA GLN A 140 -17.84 -3.24 -0.40
C GLN A 140 -17.57 -2.34 0.80
N LYS A 141 -17.80 -1.03 0.61
CA LYS A 141 -17.66 -0.05 1.68
C LYS A 141 -18.75 -0.24 2.73
N LEU A 142 -18.34 -0.27 3.99
CA LEU A 142 -19.20 -0.21 5.18
C LEU A 142 -19.37 1.23 5.67
N ARG A 143 -18.46 2.11 5.25
CA ARG A 143 -18.39 3.51 5.67
C ARG A 143 -18.02 4.38 4.47
N GLU A 144 -18.42 5.63 4.50
CA GLU A 144 -18.09 6.60 3.45
C GLU A 144 -16.57 6.81 3.35
N ARG A 145 -15.93 7.05 4.50
CA ARG A 145 -14.49 7.32 4.58
C ARG A 145 -13.69 6.04 4.77
N ASN A 146 -12.70 5.82 3.89
CA ASN A 146 -11.77 4.68 3.89
C ASN A 146 -10.33 5.09 3.54
N GLU A 147 -10.00 6.38 3.62
CA GLU A 147 -8.71 6.90 3.17
C GLU A 147 -7.52 6.25 3.88
N ALA A 148 -7.66 5.88 5.16
CA ALA A 148 -6.61 5.19 5.91
C ALA A 148 -6.33 3.79 5.35
N LEU A 149 -7.36 3.06 4.88
CA LEU A 149 -7.18 1.77 4.19
C LEU A 149 -6.44 1.97 2.87
N ASP A 150 -6.84 2.94 2.06
CA ASP A 150 -6.18 3.24 0.79
C ASP A 150 -4.72 3.66 0.99
N CYS A 151 -4.43 4.51 1.98
CA CYS A 151 -3.07 4.87 2.37
C CYS A 151 -2.25 3.62 2.78
N ARG A 152 -2.83 2.71 3.56
CA ARG A 152 -2.17 1.45 3.95
C ARG A 152 -1.86 0.57 2.73
N VAL A 153 -2.81 0.44 1.80
CA VAL A 153 -2.65 -0.33 0.57
C VAL A 153 -1.53 0.25 -0.29
N TYR A 154 -1.50 1.56 -0.48
CA TYR A 154 -0.46 2.21 -1.30
C TYR A 154 0.90 2.27 -0.61
N ALA A 155 0.95 2.40 0.71
CA ALA A 155 2.21 2.26 1.46
C ALA A 155 2.79 0.84 1.30
N ARG A 156 1.95 -0.19 1.32
CA ARG A 156 2.36 -1.57 1.07
C ARG A 156 2.85 -1.78 -0.38
N ALA A 157 2.18 -1.15 -1.35
CA ALA A 157 2.63 -1.15 -2.73
C ALA A 157 3.98 -0.43 -2.90
N ALA A 158 4.22 0.68 -2.17
CA ALA A 158 5.50 1.38 -2.15
C ALA A 158 6.63 0.48 -1.63
N ALA A 159 6.38 -0.27 -0.55
CA ALA A 159 7.33 -1.25 -0.02
C ALA A 159 7.64 -2.36 -1.04
N TRP A 160 6.63 -2.88 -1.75
CA TRP A 160 6.82 -3.83 -2.84
C TRP A 160 7.71 -3.26 -3.96
N ILE A 161 7.43 -2.02 -4.42
CA ILE A 161 8.21 -1.33 -5.45
C ILE A 161 9.65 -1.10 -4.98
N ALA A 162 9.86 -0.78 -3.71
CA ALA A 162 11.19 -0.64 -3.11
C ALA A 162 11.94 -1.97 -3.01
N GLY A 163 11.24 -3.09 -3.15
CA GLY A 163 11.82 -4.44 -3.10
C GLY A 163 11.86 -5.05 -1.70
N ALA A 164 11.16 -4.48 -0.72
CA ALA A 164 11.20 -4.93 0.68
C ALA A 164 10.88 -6.43 0.84
N ASP A 165 9.96 -6.96 0.04
CA ASP A 165 9.63 -8.40 0.05
C ASP A 165 10.75 -9.32 -0.45
N ARG A 166 11.82 -8.76 -1.00
CA ARG A 166 12.95 -9.51 -1.56
C ARG A 166 14.27 -9.17 -0.87
N TRP A 167 14.21 -8.34 0.16
CA TRP A 167 15.41 -8.00 0.91
C TRP A 167 15.87 -9.19 1.73
N PRO A 168 17.16 -9.51 1.71
CA PRO A 168 17.73 -10.54 2.59
C PRO A 168 17.69 -10.05 4.04
N GLU A 169 17.76 -10.99 4.96
CA GLU A 169 17.74 -10.75 6.41
C GLU A 169 18.85 -9.76 6.84
N GLU A 170 20.01 -9.85 6.23
CA GLU A 170 21.15 -8.96 6.47
C GLU A 170 20.77 -7.50 6.27
N LYS A 171 20.01 -7.19 5.21
CA LYS A 171 19.56 -5.82 4.94
C LYS A 171 18.57 -5.29 5.98
N TRP A 172 17.76 -6.16 6.55
CA TRP A 172 16.87 -5.80 7.65
C TRP A 172 17.66 -5.49 8.91
N ARG A 173 18.68 -6.30 9.25
CA ARG A 173 19.59 -6.05 10.37
C ARG A 173 20.33 -4.74 10.20
N ASP A 174 20.86 -4.44 9.00
CA ASP A 174 21.51 -3.16 8.71
C ASP A 174 20.61 -1.94 8.98
N LEU A 175 19.29 -2.09 8.77
CA LEU A 175 18.32 -1.04 9.09
C LEU A 175 18.04 -0.95 10.59
N GLU A 176 17.96 -2.07 11.28
CA GLU A 176 17.78 -2.12 12.74
C GLU A 176 18.98 -1.50 13.47
N ASP A 177 20.20 -1.78 13.01
CA ASP A 177 21.45 -1.22 13.57
C ASP A 177 21.54 0.31 13.39
N GLN A 178 20.76 0.92 12.49
CA GLN A 178 20.65 2.37 12.29
C GLN A 178 19.66 3.04 13.26
N LEU A 179 18.86 2.27 14.01
CA LEU A 179 17.84 2.75 14.94
C LEU A 179 18.34 2.79 16.39
#